data_349a022b0bda43a902435b5adad78319
#
_entry.id   349a022b0bda43a902435b5adad78319
#
_cell.length_a   1.000
_cell.length_b   1.000
_cell.length_c   1.000
_cell.angle_alpha   90.00
_cell.angle_beta   90.00
_cell.angle_gamma   90.00
#
_symmetry.space_group_name_H-M   'P 1'
#
loop_
_entity.id
_entity.type
_entity.pdbx_description
1 polymer ?
#
loop_
_entity_poly.entity_id
_entity_poly.type
_entity_poly.pdbx_seq_one_letter_code
_entity_poly.pdbx_strand_id
1 'polypeptide(L)'
;MNDASIKIPAELFAQAESSHFEGTLDLPTLESGPDEYRFVEPIEWSAEVTNTGDAFLVMGRAKGVAKTLCARCLEDVEYSLEGDIEGYFLINEETAAPDDMEDDEFDVLPENHVIDMVPLIGAALIMDMPRIPLCSDDCKGLCPQCGANLNDGPCGCGADEELEAFEEAKNPFAVLKNLDLE
;
A
#
# COMPACT_ATOMS: atom_id res chain seq x y z
N MET A 1 -16.89 -12.62 -8.85
CA MET A 1 -15.69 -12.48 -9.69
C MET A 1 -15.44 -10.99 -9.68
N ASN A 2 -14.43 -10.58 -8.93
CA ASN A 2 -14.01 -9.17 -8.84
C ASN A 2 -13.20 -8.88 -10.07
N ASP A 3 -13.79 -8.24 -11.04
CA ASP A 3 -13.18 -8.06 -12.36
C ASP A 3 -13.05 -6.57 -12.65
N ALA A 4 -12.03 -5.95 -12.02
CA ALA A 4 -11.60 -4.63 -12.43
C ALA A 4 -10.67 -4.83 -13.64
N SER A 5 -11.25 -4.81 -14.84
CA SER A 5 -10.52 -5.00 -16.08
C SER A 5 -10.95 -3.98 -17.13
N ILE A 6 -10.01 -3.56 -17.95
CA ILE A 6 -10.25 -2.66 -19.09
C ILE A 6 -10.05 -3.45 -20.36
N LYS A 7 -11.13 -3.62 -21.14
CA LYS A 7 -11.02 -4.10 -22.51
C LYS A 7 -10.69 -2.95 -23.43
N ILE A 8 -9.51 -2.99 -24.05
CA ILE A 8 -9.05 -1.95 -24.97
C ILE A 8 -9.92 -1.96 -26.23
N PRO A 9 -10.66 -0.87 -26.50
CA PRO A 9 -11.47 -0.79 -27.70
C PRO A 9 -10.60 -0.60 -28.95
N ALA A 10 -11.12 -1.01 -30.11
CA ALA A 10 -10.36 -1.00 -31.37
C ALA A 10 -9.91 0.43 -31.77
N GLU A 11 -10.66 1.43 -31.37
CA GLU A 11 -10.39 2.85 -31.65
C GLU A 11 -9.10 3.31 -30.96
N LEU A 12 -8.80 2.78 -29.75
CA LEU A 12 -7.61 3.13 -29.01
C LEU A 12 -6.29 2.62 -29.63
N PHE A 13 -6.36 1.75 -30.63
CA PHE A 13 -5.16 1.34 -31.38
C PHE A 13 -4.65 2.40 -32.35
N ALA A 14 -5.42 3.48 -32.57
CA ALA A 14 -4.91 4.65 -33.27
C ALA A 14 -3.98 5.46 -32.37
N GLN A 15 -2.83 5.88 -32.91
CA GLN A 15 -1.81 6.61 -32.16
C GLN A 15 -2.36 7.92 -31.59
N ALA A 16 -1.99 8.24 -30.35
CA ALA A 16 -2.40 9.42 -29.59
C ALA A 16 -3.90 9.50 -29.22
N GLU A 17 -4.64 8.40 -29.41
CA GLU A 17 -6.00 8.30 -28.87
C GLU A 17 -5.95 7.97 -27.37
N SER A 18 -6.92 8.52 -26.65
CA SER A 18 -7.09 8.23 -25.21
C SER A 18 -8.56 7.96 -24.86
N SER A 19 -8.78 7.21 -23.81
CA SER A 19 -10.12 6.93 -23.29
C SER A 19 -10.09 6.83 -21.78
N HIS A 20 -11.15 7.32 -21.16
CA HIS A 20 -11.36 7.28 -19.73
C HIS A 20 -12.20 6.06 -19.33
N PHE A 21 -11.79 5.41 -18.25
CA PHE A 21 -12.46 4.26 -17.65
C PHE A 21 -12.62 4.48 -16.15
N GLU A 22 -13.69 3.99 -15.59
CA GLU A 22 -13.97 4.05 -14.16
C GLU A 22 -14.72 2.80 -13.71
N GLY A 23 -14.60 2.47 -12.44
CA GLY A 23 -15.27 1.30 -11.89
C GLY A 23 -15.05 1.14 -10.41
N THR A 24 -15.49 -0.01 -9.91
CA THR A 24 -15.30 -0.41 -8.52
C THR A 24 -14.65 -1.79 -8.47
N LEU A 25 -13.83 -2.02 -7.45
CA LEU A 25 -13.19 -3.30 -7.17
C LEU A 25 -13.58 -3.77 -5.77
N ASP A 26 -14.21 -4.94 -5.68
CA ASP A 26 -14.39 -5.65 -4.42
C ASP A 26 -13.10 -6.42 -4.09
N LEU A 27 -12.25 -5.83 -3.28
CA LEU A 27 -11.05 -6.46 -2.75
C LEU A 27 -11.20 -6.57 -1.23
N PRO A 28 -11.40 -7.77 -0.67
CA PRO A 28 -11.69 -7.89 0.76
C PRO A 28 -10.48 -7.54 1.63
N THR A 29 -9.29 -7.91 1.19
CA THR A 29 -8.04 -7.69 1.94
C THR A 29 -6.88 -7.36 1.03
N LEU A 30 -5.92 -6.58 1.57
CA LEU A 30 -4.64 -6.29 0.95
C LEU A 30 -3.56 -6.35 2.03
N GLU A 31 -2.46 -7.04 1.76
CA GLU A 31 -1.34 -7.17 2.68
C GLU A 31 -0.29 -6.10 2.38
N SER A 32 0.22 -5.45 3.43
CA SER A 32 1.35 -4.52 3.35
C SER A 32 2.35 -4.86 4.46
N GLY A 33 3.42 -5.55 4.10
CA GLY A 33 4.37 -6.10 5.07
C GLY A 33 3.70 -7.13 5.98
N PRO A 34 3.74 -6.94 7.32
CA PRO A 34 3.10 -7.85 8.27
C PRO A 34 1.60 -7.53 8.51
N ASP A 35 1.10 -6.41 7.98
CA ASP A 35 -0.22 -5.90 8.31
C ASP A 35 -1.24 -6.24 7.21
N GLU A 36 -2.43 -6.70 7.63
CA GLU A 36 -3.58 -6.96 6.77
C GLU A 36 -4.54 -5.75 6.84
N TYR A 37 -4.86 -5.21 5.68
CA TYR A 37 -5.82 -4.14 5.50
C TYR A 37 -7.11 -4.70 4.92
N ARG A 38 -8.23 -4.53 5.63
CA ARG A 38 -9.56 -5.05 5.26
C ARG A 38 -10.42 -3.92 4.75
N PHE A 39 -10.83 -3.99 3.50
CA PHE A 39 -11.74 -3.03 2.90
C PHE A 39 -13.18 -3.37 3.28
N VAL A 40 -13.92 -2.37 3.74
CA VAL A 40 -15.33 -2.51 4.17
C VAL A 40 -16.31 -2.11 3.08
N GLU A 41 -15.83 -1.37 2.09
CA GLU A 41 -16.56 -0.91 0.92
C GLU A 41 -15.74 -1.19 -0.35
N PRO A 42 -16.37 -1.31 -1.53
CA PRO A 42 -15.64 -1.46 -2.77
C PRO A 42 -14.68 -0.28 -3.00
N ILE A 43 -13.49 -0.59 -3.52
CA ILE A 43 -12.51 0.41 -3.94
C ILE A 43 -13.01 1.09 -5.21
N GLU A 44 -13.08 2.41 -5.21
CA GLU A 44 -13.38 3.20 -6.40
C GLU A 44 -12.09 3.47 -7.18
N TRP A 45 -12.14 3.33 -8.50
CA TRP A 45 -11.00 3.65 -9.35
C TRP A 45 -11.42 4.34 -10.64
N SER A 46 -10.53 5.16 -11.15
CA SER A 46 -10.64 5.75 -12.48
C SER A 46 -9.28 5.80 -13.15
N ALA A 47 -9.23 5.59 -14.46
CA ALA A 47 -8.00 5.63 -15.22
C ALA A 47 -8.23 6.17 -16.63
N GLU A 48 -7.23 6.86 -17.15
CA GLU A 48 -7.12 7.22 -18.57
C GLU A 48 -6.10 6.29 -19.22
N VAL A 49 -6.47 5.70 -20.33
CA VAL A 49 -5.60 4.86 -21.14
C VAL A 49 -5.27 5.60 -22.42
N THR A 50 -3.98 5.85 -22.66
CA THR A 50 -3.49 6.61 -23.82
C THR A 50 -2.55 5.74 -24.66
N ASN A 51 -2.77 5.67 -25.97
CA ASN A 51 -1.86 5.01 -26.90
C ASN A 51 -0.69 5.95 -27.27
N THR A 52 0.51 5.59 -26.85
CA THR A 52 1.76 6.33 -27.13
C THR A 52 2.38 5.96 -28.48
N GLY A 53 1.82 4.99 -29.21
CA GLY A 53 2.31 4.44 -30.48
C GLY A 53 2.80 2.99 -30.31
N ASP A 54 3.69 2.75 -29.38
CA ASP A 54 4.28 1.44 -29.10
C ASP A 54 3.70 0.78 -27.85
N ALA A 55 3.01 1.56 -27.01
CA ALA A 55 2.43 1.10 -25.77
C ALA A 55 1.13 1.83 -25.40
N PHE A 56 0.39 1.24 -24.45
CA PHE A 56 -0.68 1.90 -23.73
C PHE A 56 -0.15 2.36 -22.36
N LEU A 57 -0.22 3.67 -22.12
CA LEU A 57 0.01 4.29 -20.83
C LEU A 57 -1.31 4.35 -20.08
N VAL A 58 -1.36 3.75 -18.88
CA VAL A 58 -2.50 3.77 -17.96
C VAL A 58 -2.16 4.68 -16.81
N MET A 59 -2.91 5.76 -16.63
CA MET A 59 -2.74 6.68 -15.51
C MET A 59 -4.08 6.94 -14.83
N GLY A 60 -4.11 6.89 -13.50
CA GLY A 60 -5.38 7.03 -12.80
C GLY A 60 -5.25 7.16 -11.30
N ARG A 61 -6.35 6.90 -10.60
CA ARG A 61 -6.42 6.91 -9.15
C ARG A 61 -7.32 5.81 -8.62
N ALA A 62 -6.94 5.28 -7.47
CA ALA A 62 -7.76 4.38 -6.67
C ALA A 62 -8.01 4.99 -5.29
N LYS A 63 -9.22 4.80 -4.76
CA LYS A 63 -9.63 5.26 -3.42
C LYS A 63 -10.36 4.14 -2.69
N GLY A 64 -10.07 3.97 -1.42
CA GLY A 64 -10.76 3.01 -0.58
C GLY A 64 -10.60 3.32 0.90
N VAL A 65 -11.50 2.74 1.70
CA VAL A 65 -11.43 2.83 3.16
C VAL A 65 -11.10 1.45 3.71
N ALA A 66 -9.98 1.34 4.40
CA ALA A 66 -9.51 0.08 4.94
C ALA A 66 -9.33 0.14 6.45
N LYS A 67 -9.54 -1.00 7.12
CA LYS A 67 -9.31 -1.20 8.55
C LYS A 67 -8.13 -2.14 8.75
N THR A 68 -7.30 -1.79 9.72
CA THR A 68 -6.20 -2.62 10.19
C THR A 68 -6.05 -2.46 11.70
N LEU A 69 -5.10 -3.14 12.31
CA LEU A 69 -4.81 -3.01 13.74
C LEU A 69 -3.72 -1.98 13.98
N CYS A 70 -3.90 -1.18 15.04
CA CYS A 70 -2.82 -0.32 15.52
C CYS A 70 -1.63 -1.17 15.97
N ALA A 71 -0.44 -0.89 15.46
CA ALA A 71 0.78 -1.64 15.77
C ALA A 71 1.22 -1.55 17.25
N ARG A 72 0.65 -0.61 18.02
CA ARG A 72 0.98 -0.41 19.44
C ARG A 72 -0.08 -0.94 20.40
N CYS A 73 -1.36 -0.65 20.15
CA CYS A 73 -2.44 -1.00 21.10
C CYS A 73 -3.38 -2.09 20.58
N LEU A 74 -3.23 -2.53 19.33
CA LEU A 74 -4.01 -3.57 18.66
C LEU A 74 -5.50 -3.24 18.51
N GLU A 75 -5.89 -1.96 18.71
CA GLU A 75 -7.24 -1.49 18.40
C GLU A 75 -7.42 -1.30 16.89
N ASP A 76 -8.66 -1.45 16.42
CA ASP A 76 -9.00 -1.20 15.02
C ASP A 76 -8.74 0.28 14.67
N VAL A 77 -8.11 0.48 13.53
CA VAL A 77 -7.84 1.79 12.96
C VAL A 77 -8.34 1.81 11.52
N GLU A 78 -8.95 2.91 11.12
CA GLU A 78 -9.47 3.13 9.79
C GLU A 78 -8.62 4.15 9.03
N TYR A 79 -8.26 3.82 7.79
CA TYR A 79 -7.51 4.69 6.89
C TYR A 79 -8.30 4.91 5.61
N SER A 80 -8.43 6.17 5.21
CA SER A 80 -8.85 6.55 3.87
C SER A 80 -7.62 6.56 2.99
N LEU A 81 -7.52 5.61 2.07
CA LEU A 81 -6.38 5.43 1.18
C LEU A 81 -6.69 5.99 -0.20
N GLU A 82 -5.72 6.69 -0.79
CA GLU A 82 -5.81 7.22 -2.15
C GLU A 82 -4.45 7.05 -2.84
N GLY A 83 -4.38 6.24 -3.89
CA GLY A 83 -3.16 5.95 -4.62
C GLY A 83 -3.26 6.28 -6.09
N ASP A 84 -2.13 6.67 -6.70
CA ASP A 84 -2.02 6.90 -8.13
C ASP A 84 -1.78 5.56 -8.84
N ILE A 85 -2.61 5.28 -9.85
CA ILE A 85 -2.49 4.11 -10.71
C ILE A 85 -1.55 4.48 -11.86
N GLU A 86 -0.52 3.67 -12.06
CA GLU A 86 0.40 3.78 -13.19
C GLU A 86 0.61 2.40 -13.81
N GLY A 87 0.64 2.35 -15.14
CA GLY A 87 0.91 1.11 -15.87
C GLY A 87 1.35 1.41 -17.30
N TYR A 88 2.30 0.62 -17.79
CA TYR A 88 2.82 0.72 -19.14
C TYR A 88 2.73 -0.65 -19.82
N PHE A 89 1.96 -0.75 -20.89
CA PHE A 89 1.67 -2.01 -21.59
C PHE A 89 2.15 -1.93 -23.03
N LEU A 90 3.21 -2.63 -23.38
CA LEU A 90 3.65 -2.77 -24.77
C LEU A 90 2.52 -3.40 -25.60
N ILE A 91 2.30 -2.90 -26.80
CA ILE A 91 1.18 -3.35 -27.66
C ILE A 91 1.34 -4.83 -28.04
N ASN A 92 2.57 -5.31 -28.19
CA ASN A 92 2.88 -6.71 -28.48
C ASN A 92 4.33 -7.06 -28.06
N GLU A 93 4.65 -8.35 -28.03
CA GLU A 93 5.97 -8.89 -27.65
C GLU A 93 7.12 -8.47 -28.60
N GLU A 94 6.81 -8.05 -29.83
CA GLU A 94 7.82 -7.61 -30.82
C GLU A 94 8.23 -6.13 -30.60
N THR A 95 7.44 -5.40 -29.81
CA THR A 95 7.72 -4.00 -29.49
C THR A 95 8.88 -3.90 -28.48
N ALA A 96 9.89 -3.14 -28.80
CA ALA A 96 11.00 -2.90 -27.88
C ALA A 96 10.54 -1.98 -26.75
N ALA A 97 10.84 -2.34 -25.52
CA ALA A 97 10.68 -1.44 -24.38
C ALA A 97 11.62 -0.22 -24.50
N PRO A 98 11.27 0.92 -23.91
CA PRO A 98 12.16 2.07 -23.80
C PRO A 98 13.49 1.69 -23.11
N ASP A 99 14.61 2.23 -23.60
CA ASP A 99 15.97 1.91 -23.10
C ASP A 99 16.19 2.30 -21.63
N ASP A 100 15.32 3.14 -21.06
CA ASP A 100 15.37 3.66 -19.69
C ASP A 100 14.38 2.96 -18.74
N MET A 101 13.66 1.93 -19.21
CA MET A 101 12.77 1.10 -18.39
C MET A 101 13.39 -0.26 -18.06
N GLU A 102 13.21 -0.70 -16.82
CA GLU A 102 13.55 -2.05 -16.36
C GLU A 102 12.42 -3.05 -16.68
N ASP A 103 12.75 -4.36 -16.70
CA ASP A 103 11.80 -5.42 -17.11
C ASP A 103 10.54 -5.53 -16.22
N ASP A 104 10.56 -4.96 -15.01
CA ASP A 104 9.46 -4.93 -14.06
C ASP A 104 8.62 -3.65 -14.11
N GLU A 105 8.99 -2.67 -14.96
CA GLU A 105 8.29 -1.40 -15.10
C GLU A 105 7.24 -1.41 -16.23
N PHE A 106 7.18 -2.49 -17.01
CA PHE A 106 6.20 -2.64 -18.08
C PHE A 106 5.68 -4.07 -18.20
N ASP A 107 4.49 -4.17 -18.75
CA ASP A 107 3.86 -5.43 -19.14
C ASP A 107 3.65 -5.48 -20.66
N VAL A 108 3.30 -6.64 -21.19
CA VAL A 108 2.83 -6.80 -22.56
C VAL A 108 1.31 -6.94 -22.58
N LEU A 109 0.64 -6.20 -23.46
CA LEU A 109 -0.81 -6.30 -23.61
C LEU A 109 -1.20 -7.75 -23.97
N PRO A 110 -2.08 -8.41 -23.20
CA PRO A 110 -2.53 -9.76 -23.48
C PRO A 110 -3.24 -9.86 -24.84
N GLU A 111 -3.21 -11.04 -25.50
CA GLU A 111 -3.83 -11.28 -26.80
C GLU A 111 -5.35 -10.98 -26.83
N ASN A 112 -6.02 -11.10 -25.69
CA ASN A 112 -7.44 -10.77 -25.57
C ASN A 112 -7.72 -9.25 -25.46
N HIS A 113 -6.66 -8.43 -25.46
CA HIS A 113 -6.68 -6.98 -25.30
C HIS A 113 -7.40 -6.50 -24.02
N VAL A 114 -7.23 -7.23 -22.91
CA VAL A 114 -7.81 -6.90 -21.61
C VAL A 114 -6.68 -6.64 -20.63
N ILE A 115 -6.66 -5.43 -20.06
CA ILE A 115 -5.77 -5.05 -18.96
C ILE A 115 -6.45 -5.41 -17.65
N ASP A 116 -5.78 -6.19 -16.80
CA ASP A 116 -6.21 -6.44 -15.42
C ASP A 116 -5.78 -5.25 -14.54
N MET A 117 -6.76 -4.57 -13.96
CA MET A 117 -6.52 -3.42 -13.10
C MET A 117 -6.25 -3.80 -11.64
N VAL A 118 -6.51 -5.04 -11.25
CA VAL A 118 -6.37 -5.48 -9.84
C VAL A 118 -4.95 -5.28 -9.31
N PRO A 119 -3.89 -5.70 -10.02
CA PRO A 119 -2.51 -5.48 -9.57
C PRO A 119 -2.15 -3.99 -9.48
N LEU A 120 -2.57 -3.18 -10.45
CA LEU A 120 -2.27 -1.75 -10.49
C LEU A 120 -2.97 -1.00 -9.34
N ILE A 121 -4.25 -1.31 -9.09
CA ILE A 121 -5.01 -0.75 -7.97
C ILE A 121 -4.39 -1.17 -6.63
N GLY A 122 -3.99 -2.43 -6.50
CA GLY A 122 -3.33 -2.95 -5.31
C GLY A 122 -2.01 -2.22 -5.04
N ALA A 123 -1.16 -2.09 -6.04
CA ALA A 123 0.11 -1.37 -5.93
C ALA A 123 -0.08 0.11 -5.54
N ALA A 124 -1.04 0.80 -6.20
CA ALA A 124 -1.38 2.19 -5.90
C ALA A 124 -1.75 2.39 -4.43
N LEU A 125 -2.61 1.53 -3.88
CA LEU A 125 -3.06 1.64 -2.49
C LEU A 125 -1.97 1.26 -1.48
N ILE A 126 -1.11 0.27 -1.79
CA ILE A 126 0.03 -0.11 -0.93
C ILE A 126 0.98 1.07 -0.73
N MET A 127 1.18 1.88 -1.74
CA MET A 127 2.08 3.06 -1.65
C MET A 127 1.58 4.14 -0.68
N ASP A 128 0.26 4.24 -0.47
CA ASP A 128 -0.35 5.18 0.48
C ASP A 128 -0.53 4.59 1.89
N MET A 129 -0.36 3.28 2.05
CA MET A 129 -0.48 2.63 3.35
C MET A 129 0.66 3.04 4.28
N PRO A 130 0.37 3.42 5.55
CA PRO A 130 1.41 3.73 6.50
C PRO A 130 2.26 2.49 6.82
N ARG A 131 3.57 2.65 6.89
CA ARG A 131 4.51 1.56 7.25
C ARG A 131 4.27 0.99 8.65
N ILE A 132 3.74 1.81 9.54
CA ILE A 132 3.39 1.44 10.92
C ILE A 132 2.02 2.04 11.17
N PRO A 133 0.93 1.26 11.12
CA PRO A 133 -0.40 1.76 11.39
C PRO A 133 -0.57 2.11 12.87
N LEU A 134 -1.01 3.34 13.16
CA LEU A 134 -1.22 3.84 14.51
C LEU A 134 -2.61 4.47 14.64
N CYS A 135 -3.28 4.26 15.79
CA CYS A 135 -4.55 4.92 16.09
C CYS A 135 -4.37 6.43 16.36
N SER A 136 -3.19 6.83 16.85
CA SER A 136 -2.74 8.21 17.02
C SER A 136 -1.22 8.24 17.13
N ASP A 137 -0.61 9.38 16.84
CA ASP A 137 0.86 9.56 16.89
C ASP A 137 1.42 9.32 18.30
N ASP A 138 0.62 9.67 19.32
CA ASP A 138 0.94 9.56 20.76
C ASP A 138 0.37 8.28 21.41
N CYS A 139 -0.03 7.27 20.61
CA CYS A 139 -0.52 6.02 21.12
C CYS A 139 0.47 5.39 22.10
N LYS A 140 0.02 5.13 23.33
CA LYS A 140 0.84 4.57 24.41
C LYS A 140 1.01 3.06 24.34
N GLY A 141 0.22 2.41 23.49
CA GLY A 141 0.29 0.96 23.32
C GLY A 141 -0.31 0.16 24.46
N LEU A 142 0.12 -1.11 24.53
CA LEU A 142 -0.26 -2.04 25.57
C LEU A 142 0.81 -2.11 26.67
N CYS A 143 0.38 -2.31 27.89
CA CYS A 143 1.30 -2.60 29.00
C CYS A 143 2.05 -3.90 28.77
N PRO A 144 3.39 -3.93 28.79
CA PRO A 144 4.17 -5.14 28.52
C PRO A 144 4.02 -6.22 29.60
N GLN A 145 3.52 -5.88 30.79
CA GLN A 145 3.31 -6.85 31.87
C GLN A 145 1.92 -7.48 31.85
N CYS A 146 0.86 -6.69 31.66
CA CYS A 146 -0.52 -7.16 31.77
C CYS A 146 -1.37 -7.04 30.50
N GLY A 147 -0.84 -6.42 29.44
CA GLY A 147 -1.57 -6.24 28.18
C GLY A 147 -2.70 -5.19 28.22
N ALA A 148 -2.84 -4.43 29.29
CA ALA A 148 -3.84 -3.36 29.36
C ALA A 148 -3.51 -2.23 28.38
N ASN A 149 -4.54 -1.65 27.77
CA ASN A 149 -4.38 -0.52 26.87
C ASN A 149 -4.03 0.75 27.69
N LEU A 150 -2.81 1.26 27.50
CA LEU A 150 -2.31 2.42 28.27
C LEU A 150 -2.92 3.73 27.79
N ASN A 151 -3.66 3.74 26.69
CA ASN A 151 -4.43 4.90 26.25
C ASN A 151 -5.63 5.18 27.18
N ASP A 152 -6.16 4.12 27.81
CA ASP A 152 -7.29 4.19 28.75
C ASP A 152 -6.86 4.66 30.15
N GLY A 153 -5.53 4.68 30.40
CA GLY A 153 -4.96 5.10 31.67
C GLY A 153 -3.89 4.13 32.21
N PRO A 154 -3.26 4.48 33.33
CA PRO A 154 -2.23 3.61 33.90
C PRO A 154 -2.82 2.32 34.46
N CYS A 155 -2.21 1.20 34.18
CA CYS A 155 -2.68 -0.13 34.62
C CYS A 155 -2.31 -0.50 36.06
N GLY A 156 -1.53 0.32 36.77
CA GLY A 156 -1.09 0.06 38.14
C GLY A 156 -0.01 -1.00 38.30
N CYS A 157 0.57 -1.53 37.22
CA CYS A 157 1.65 -2.51 37.27
C CYS A 157 3.00 -1.94 37.75
N GLY A 158 3.12 -0.61 37.91
CA GLY A 158 4.40 0.04 38.31
C GLY A 158 5.52 -0.11 37.27
N ALA A 159 5.13 -0.27 35.99
CA ALA A 159 6.02 -0.68 34.93
C ALA A 159 7.18 0.28 34.63
N ASP A 160 7.05 1.55 35.00
CA ASP A 160 8.00 2.58 34.58
C ASP A 160 9.36 2.45 35.27
N GLU A 161 9.39 2.19 36.57
CA GLU A 161 10.65 2.09 37.33
C GLU A 161 11.37 0.76 37.14
N GLU A 162 10.62 -0.37 37.01
CA GLU A 162 11.23 -1.70 36.83
C GLU A 162 11.68 -1.94 35.38
N LEU A 163 10.98 -1.34 34.39
CA LEU A 163 11.36 -1.41 32.97
C LEU A 163 12.63 -0.63 32.67
N GLU A 164 12.76 0.58 33.19
CA GLU A 164 13.99 1.38 33.05
C GLU A 164 15.20 0.67 33.64
N ALA A 165 15.04 0.07 34.83
CA ALA A 165 16.11 -0.71 35.47
C ALA A 165 16.44 -2.00 34.71
N PHE A 166 15.45 -2.65 34.08
CA PHE A 166 15.65 -3.89 33.30
C PHE A 166 16.27 -3.60 31.93
N GLU A 167 15.88 -2.53 31.28
CA GLU A 167 16.46 -2.07 30.01
C GLU A 167 17.90 -1.61 30.18
N GLU A 168 18.23 -0.90 31.27
CA GLU A 168 19.62 -0.53 31.57
C GLU A 168 20.48 -1.76 31.87
N ALA A 169 19.96 -2.75 32.59
CA ALA A 169 20.72 -3.96 32.96
C ALA A 169 20.94 -4.92 31.78
N LYS A 170 20.07 -4.93 30.77
CA LYS A 170 20.14 -5.83 29.60
C LYS A 170 20.57 -5.15 28.30
N ASN A 171 20.79 -3.84 28.30
CA ASN A 171 21.18 -3.14 27.08
C ASN A 171 22.62 -3.52 26.69
N PRO A 172 22.84 -4.35 25.63
CA PRO A 172 24.18 -4.72 25.19
C PRO A 172 24.99 -3.53 24.69
N PHE A 173 24.32 -2.39 24.42
CA PHE A 173 24.94 -1.16 23.95
C PHE A 173 25.19 -0.14 25.10
N ALA A 174 24.90 -0.49 26.36
CA ALA A 174 25.17 0.41 27.50
C ALA A 174 26.66 0.80 27.60
N VAL A 175 27.56 -0.06 27.10
CA VAL A 175 29.00 0.19 27.03
C VAL A 175 29.34 1.36 26.10
N LEU A 176 28.49 1.66 25.10
CA LEU A 176 28.71 2.73 24.12
C LEU A 176 28.40 4.13 24.71
N LYS A 177 27.65 4.23 25.80
CA LYS A 177 27.34 5.49 26.48
C LYS A 177 28.61 6.25 26.98
N ASN A 178 29.72 5.51 27.18
CA ASN A 178 30.98 6.03 27.69
C ASN A 178 32.12 6.04 26.65
N LEU A 179 31.79 5.90 25.37
CA LEU A 179 32.75 6.02 24.29
C LEU A 179 32.96 7.50 23.94
N ASP A 180 34.12 8.04 24.31
CA ASP A 180 34.57 9.32 23.79
C ASP A 180 35.03 9.11 22.34
N LEU A 181 34.28 9.66 21.40
CA LEU A 181 34.64 9.70 19.99
C LEU A 181 35.52 10.93 19.77
N GLU A 182 36.87 10.74 19.74
CA GLU A 182 37.82 11.74 19.26
C GLU A 182 37.81 11.83 17.71
#